data_dcfe0b8b0c95756bcf9398074beae07c
#
_entry.id   dcfe0b8b0c95756bcf9398074beae07c
#
_cell.length_a   1.000
_cell.length_b   1.000
_cell.length_c   1.000
_cell.angle_alpha   90.00
_cell.angle_beta   90.00
_cell.angle_gamma   90.00
#
_symmetry.space_group_name_H-M   'P 1'
#
loop_
_entity.id
_entity.type
_entity.pdbx_description
1 polymer ?
#
loop_
_entity_poly.entity_id
_entity_poly.type
_entity_poly.pdbx_seq_one_letter_code
_entity_poly.pdbx_strand_id
1 'polypeptide(L)'
;MIEMLSSPGAAAFTSLPPLALYIHIPWCVRKCPYCDFNSHAAGPELPEDAYVSALLDDLDQELAAVQGRPISSIFFGGGTPSLFSANALGRLLRGVEQRIPFAPDIEITLEANPGTFEQDKFKAYRQTGINRLSIGVQSFQPAKLQALGRIPVSYTHLTLP
;
A
#
# COMPACT_ATOMS: atom_id res chain seq x y z
N MET A 1 -31.12 -5.50 36.47
CA MET A 1 -31.71 -4.76 35.33
C MET A 1 -30.79 -3.55 35.11
N ILE A 2 -29.87 -3.62 34.17
CA ILE A 2 -28.94 -2.53 33.86
C ILE A 2 -29.62 -1.73 32.75
N GLU A 3 -30.12 -0.54 33.07
CA GLU A 3 -30.55 0.43 32.05
C GLU A 3 -29.36 0.84 31.22
N MET A 4 -29.36 0.46 29.94
CA MET A 4 -28.44 1.04 28.97
C MET A 4 -28.86 2.48 28.75
N LEU A 5 -28.08 3.42 29.29
CA LEU A 5 -28.18 4.84 28.99
C LEU A 5 -27.93 5.03 27.50
N SER A 6 -28.99 5.26 26.74
CA SER A 6 -28.88 5.73 25.35
C SER A 6 -28.25 7.11 25.37
N SER A 7 -26.97 7.21 24.88
CA SER A 7 -26.32 8.50 24.71
C SER A 7 -27.07 9.31 23.64
N PRO A 8 -27.61 10.48 23.96
CA PRO A 8 -28.19 11.38 22.96
C PRO A 8 -27.06 11.96 22.13
N GLY A 9 -27.00 11.64 20.85
CA GLY A 9 -26.11 12.33 19.91
C GLY A 9 -25.16 11.49 19.06
N ALA A 10 -25.39 10.18 18.92
CA ALA A 10 -24.70 9.44 17.84
C ALA A 10 -25.23 9.98 16.51
N ALA A 11 -24.40 10.76 15.80
CA ALA A 11 -24.71 11.16 14.44
C ALA A 11 -24.94 9.91 13.59
N ALA A 12 -26.19 9.65 13.24
CA ALA A 12 -26.53 8.55 12.35
C ALA A 12 -25.95 8.88 10.96
N PHE A 13 -25.05 8.05 10.46
CA PHE A 13 -24.59 8.18 9.08
C PHE A 13 -25.79 8.00 8.15
N THR A 14 -26.08 9.01 7.34
CA THR A 14 -27.16 8.98 6.36
C THR A 14 -26.78 8.21 5.08
N SER A 15 -25.47 7.95 4.88
CA SER A 15 -24.92 7.14 3.81
C SER A 15 -23.62 6.48 4.26
N LEU A 16 -23.27 5.37 3.62
CA LEU A 16 -21.97 4.74 3.83
C LEU A 16 -20.83 5.62 3.28
N PRO A 17 -19.68 5.70 3.99
CA PRO A 17 -18.53 6.44 3.49
C PRO A 17 -17.98 5.79 2.21
N PRO A 18 -17.21 6.53 1.38
CA PRO A 18 -16.48 5.94 0.27
C PRO A 18 -15.63 4.74 0.73
N LEU A 19 -15.57 3.70 -0.10
CA LEU A 19 -14.79 2.51 0.20
C LEU A 19 -13.33 2.72 -0.19
N ALA A 20 -12.43 2.55 0.76
CA ALA A 20 -10.99 2.51 0.53
C ALA A 20 -10.44 1.12 0.86
N LEU A 21 -9.44 0.67 0.10
CA LEU A 21 -8.75 -0.59 0.33
C LEU A 21 -7.30 -0.33 0.73
N TYR A 22 -6.88 -0.85 1.87
CA TYR A 22 -5.48 -0.91 2.28
C TYR A 22 -4.92 -2.30 2.03
N ILE A 23 -3.79 -2.37 1.32
CA ILE A 23 -3.10 -3.62 1.03
C ILE A 23 -1.73 -3.59 1.71
N HIS A 24 -1.52 -4.52 2.63
CA HIS A 24 -0.29 -4.62 3.40
C HIS A 24 0.74 -5.51 2.70
N ILE A 25 1.96 -4.97 2.46
CA ILE A 25 3.09 -5.74 1.93
C ILE A 25 4.24 -5.64 2.94
N PRO A 26 4.52 -6.71 3.72
CA PRO A 26 5.34 -6.60 4.93
C PRO A 26 6.86 -6.63 4.71
N TRP A 27 7.36 -6.76 3.48
CA TRP A 27 8.79 -6.92 3.25
C TRP A 27 9.51 -5.60 3.04
N CYS A 28 10.72 -5.48 3.64
CA CYS A 28 11.67 -4.40 3.46
C CYS A 28 13.02 -4.97 3.01
N VAL A 29 13.80 -4.23 2.22
CA VAL A 29 15.22 -4.58 1.98
C VAL A 29 15.95 -4.71 3.31
N ARG A 30 15.68 -3.77 4.23
CA ARG A 30 16.23 -3.74 5.59
C ARG A 30 15.21 -3.10 6.52
N LYS A 31 14.96 -3.73 7.69
CA LYS A 31 14.11 -3.12 8.71
C LYS A 31 14.86 -1.99 9.40
N CYS A 32 14.25 -0.80 9.43
CA CYS A 32 14.80 0.36 10.11
C CYS A 32 14.68 0.20 11.64
N PRO A 33 15.67 0.61 12.44
CA PRO A 33 15.67 0.39 13.89
C PRO A 33 14.56 1.14 14.64
N TYR A 34 13.98 2.18 14.02
CA TYR A 34 12.90 3.00 14.58
C TYR A 34 11.50 2.56 14.13
N CYS A 35 11.41 1.54 13.26
CA CYS A 35 10.14 1.16 12.62
C CYS A 35 9.42 0.11 13.46
N ASP A 36 8.21 0.42 13.89
CA ASP A 36 7.31 -0.46 14.63
C ASP A 36 6.21 -1.09 13.75
N PHE A 37 6.21 -0.79 12.45
CA PHE A 37 5.28 -1.44 11.52
C PHE A 37 5.49 -2.96 11.48
N ASN A 38 4.41 -3.69 11.20
CA ASN A 38 4.48 -5.12 10.93
C ASN A 38 5.23 -5.36 9.61
N SER A 39 6.57 -5.37 9.72
CA SER A 39 7.45 -5.52 8.57
C SER A 39 8.64 -6.42 8.88
N HIS A 40 9.14 -7.11 7.86
CA HIS A 40 10.19 -8.10 7.95
C HIS A 40 11.27 -7.82 6.90
N ALA A 41 12.52 -8.20 7.19
CA ALA A 41 13.56 -8.18 6.17
C ALA A 41 13.21 -9.19 5.07
N ALA A 42 13.34 -8.77 3.81
CA ALA A 42 13.14 -9.64 2.66
C ALA A 42 14.20 -10.74 2.63
N GLY A 43 13.80 -11.96 2.31
CA GLY A 43 14.72 -13.04 1.94
C GLY A 43 15.30 -12.83 0.53
N PRO A 44 16.09 -13.80 0.04
CA PRO A 44 16.66 -13.73 -1.30
C PRO A 44 15.59 -13.69 -2.40
N GLU A 45 14.44 -14.28 -2.15
CA GLU A 45 13.28 -14.27 -3.03
C GLU A 45 12.03 -13.89 -2.25
N LEU A 46 11.17 -13.10 -2.88
CA LEU A 46 9.86 -12.74 -2.32
C LEU A 46 8.82 -13.76 -2.81
N PRO A 47 7.96 -14.27 -1.92
CA PRO A 47 6.91 -15.21 -2.30
C PRO A 47 5.72 -14.49 -2.94
N GLU A 48 5.96 -13.69 -4.01
CA GLU A 48 4.97 -12.80 -4.60
C GLU A 48 3.68 -13.53 -4.99
N ASP A 49 3.82 -14.67 -5.67
CA ASP A 49 2.66 -15.41 -6.18
C ASP A 49 1.80 -15.99 -5.06
N ALA A 50 2.42 -16.60 -4.06
CA ALA A 50 1.71 -17.15 -2.92
C ALA A 50 1.05 -16.04 -2.09
N TYR A 51 1.75 -14.93 -1.91
CA TYR A 51 1.23 -13.81 -1.13
C TYR A 51 0.06 -13.10 -1.82
N VAL A 52 0.15 -12.88 -3.13
CA VAL A 52 -0.98 -12.32 -3.91
C VAL A 52 -2.20 -13.23 -3.83
N SER A 53 -2.00 -14.55 -3.89
CA SER A 53 -3.13 -15.50 -3.74
C SER A 53 -3.75 -15.40 -2.35
N ALA A 54 -2.93 -15.38 -1.29
CA ALA A 54 -3.42 -15.23 0.08
C ALA A 54 -4.18 -13.91 0.32
N LEU A 55 -3.71 -12.80 -0.27
CA LEU A 55 -4.42 -11.51 -0.19
C LEU A 55 -5.79 -11.55 -0.88
N LEU A 56 -5.90 -12.27 -2.01
CA LEU A 56 -7.18 -12.42 -2.71
C LEU A 56 -8.13 -13.35 -1.95
N ASP A 57 -7.62 -14.40 -1.32
CA ASP A 57 -8.40 -15.30 -0.46
C ASP A 57 -8.90 -14.57 0.81
N ASP A 58 -8.09 -13.66 1.38
CA ASP A 58 -8.46 -12.80 2.50
C ASP A 58 -9.56 -11.81 2.08
N LEU A 59 -9.40 -11.17 0.91
CA LEU A 59 -10.40 -10.27 0.36
C LEU A 59 -11.76 -10.97 0.14
N ASP A 60 -11.74 -12.23 -0.29
CA ASP A 60 -12.98 -13.00 -0.49
C ASP A 60 -13.79 -13.16 0.81
N GLN A 61 -13.14 -13.18 1.97
CA GLN A 61 -13.79 -13.25 3.27
C GLN A 61 -14.42 -11.91 3.69
N GLU A 62 -13.87 -10.79 3.18
CA GLU A 62 -14.31 -9.43 3.51
C GLU A 62 -15.40 -8.88 2.57
N LEU A 63 -15.77 -9.59 1.50
CA LEU A 63 -16.72 -9.11 0.48
C LEU A 63 -18.08 -8.69 1.06
N ALA A 64 -18.55 -9.32 2.12
CA ALA A 64 -19.80 -8.95 2.77
C ALA A 64 -19.76 -7.52 3.36
N ALA A 65 -18.60 -7.06 3.83
CA ALA A 65 -18.40 -5.72 4.37
C ALA A 65 -18.39 -4.61 3.30
N VAL A 66 -18.16 -4.97 2.04
CA VAL A 66 -18.13 -4.04 0.89
C VAL A 66 -19.50 -3.41 0.63
N GLN A 67 -20.59 -4.17 0.83
CA GLN A 67 -21.97 -3.71 0.67
C GLN A 67 -22.27 -3.07 -0.69
N GLY A 68 -21.70 -3.63 -1.76
CA GLY A 68 -21.91 -3.18 -3.15
C GLY A 68 -21.27 -1.84 -3.51
N ARG A 69 -20.41 -1.27 -2.66
CA ARG A 69 -19.69 -0.02 -2.95
C ARG A 69 -18.51 -0.26 -3.88
N PRO A 70 -18.27 0.61 -4.90
CA PRO A 70 -17.03 0.59 -5.63
C PRO A 70 -15.87 1.09 -4.76
N ILE A 71 -14.65 0.60 -5.04
CA ILE A 71 -13.44 1.09 -4.39
C ILE A 71 -13.07 2.46 -4.97
N SER A 72 -12.95 3.47 -4.11
CA SER A 72 -12.57 4.84 -4.50
C SER A 72 -11.06 5.08 -4.40
N SER A 73 -10.35 4.33 -3.55
CA SER A 73 -8.90 4.42 -3.42
C SER A 73 -8.29 3.11 -2.95
N ILE A 74 -7.06 2.84 -3.41
CA ILE A 74 -6.24 1.72 -2.95
C ILE A 74 -4.90 2.28 -2.45
N PHE A 75 -4.45 1.80 -1.31
CA PHE A 75 -3.15 2.15 -0.75
C PHE A 75 -2.33 0.91 -0.46
N PHE A 76 -1.21 0.75 -1.17
CA PHE A 76 -0.21 -0.27 -0.89
C PHE A 76 0.80 0.28 0.11
N GLY A 77 0.81 -0.27 1.31
CA GLY A 77 1.68 0.18 2.39
C GLY A 77 2.29 -0.97 3.19
N GLY A 78 2.94 -0.63 4.31
CA GLY A 78 3.48 -1.59 5.26
C GLY A 78 5.01 -1.58 5.36
N GLY A 79 5.70 -2.48 4.71
CA GLY A 79 7.15 -2.52 4.62
C GLY A 79 7.67 -1.64 3.48
N THR A 80 7.90 -2.23 2.34
CA THR A 80 8.33 -1.55 1.11
C THR A 80 7.59 -2.18 -0.09
N PRO A 81 6.35 -1.79 -0.36
CA PRO A 81 5.53 -2.37 -1.42
C PRO A 81 6.18 -2.36 -2.80
N SER A 82 7.02 -1.37 -3.09
CA SER A 82 7.78 -1.27 -4.34
C SER A 82 8.88 -2.34 -4.52
N LEU A 83 9.05 -3.26 -3.57
CA LEU A 83 9.86 -4.47 -3.78
C LEU A 83 9.16 -5.48 -4.69
N PHE A 84 7.82 -5.51 -4.65
CA PHE A 84 7.05 -6.42 -5.51
C PHE A 84 7.19 -6.03 -6.98
N SER A 85 7.16 -7.02 -7.84
CA SER A 85 7.16 -6.82 -9.28
C SER A 85 5.86 -6.15 -9.76
N ALA A 86 5.93 -5.39 -10.84
CA ALA A 86 4.75 -4.82 -11.49
C ALA A 86 3.77 -5.91 -11.95
N ASN A 87 4.29 -7.08 -12.32
CA ASN A 87 3.45 -8.23 -12.68
C ASN A 87 2.62 -8.74 -11.50
N ALA A 88 3.24 -8.91 -10.32
CA ALA A 88 2.54 -9.34 -9.11
C ALA A 88 1.49 -8.32 -8.67
N LEU A 89 1.85 -7.01 -8.62
CA LEU A 89 0.90 -5.94 -8.28
C LEU A 89 -0.24 -5.83 -9.30
N GLY A 90 0.06 -5.97 -10.60
CA GLY A 90 -0.95 -5.97 -11.66
C GLY A 90 -1.90 -7.17 -11.57
N ARG A 91 -1.39 -8.36 -11.21
CA ARG A 91 -2.23 -9.53 -10.96
C ARG A 91 -3.15 -9.31 -9.76
N LEU A 92 -2.62 -8.74 -8.68
CA LEU A 92 -3.40 -8.41 -7.49
C LEU A 92 -4.51 -7.40 -7.81
N LEU A 93 -4.19 -6.28 -8.49
CA LEU A 93 -5.17 -5.27 -8.86
C LEU A 93 -6.28 -5.82 -9.74
N ARG A 94 -5.95 -6.63 -10.74
CA ARG A 94 -6.97 -7.30 -11.56
C ARG A 94 -7.84 -8.26 -10.73
N GLY A 95 -7.24 -9.00 -9.80
CA GLY A 95 -7.97 -9.89 -8.90
C GLY A 95 -8.93 -9.15 -7.96
N VAL A 96 -8.52 -7.98 -7.48
CA VAL A 96 -9.38 -7.08 -6.68
C VAL A 96 -10.53 -6.55 -7.54
N GLU A 97 -10.24 -6.02 -8.75
CA GLU A 97 -11.24 -5.43 -9.63
C GLU A 97 -12.31 -6.44 -10.10
N GLN A 98 -11.92 -7.71 -10.27
CA GLN A 98 -12.87 -8.79 -10.57
C GLN A 98 -13.86 -9.06 -9.45
N ARG A 99 -13.54 -8.72 -8.21
CA ARG A 99 -14.36 -8.91 -7.00
C ARG A 99 -15.16 -7.68 -6.63
N ILE A 100 -14.53 -6.52 -6.72
CA ILE A 100 -15.08 -5.24 -6.31
C ILE A 100 -14.76 -4.22 -7.40
N PRO A 101 -15.77 -3.62 -8.07
CA PRO A 101 -15.52 -2.66 -9.14
C PRO A 101 -14.78 -1.43 -8.60
N PHE A 102 -13.94 -0.84 -9.44
CA PHE A 102 -13.26 0.41 -9.15
C PHE A 102 -14.14 1.62 -9.54
N ALA A 103 -14.03 2.70 -8.77
CA ALA A 103 -14.58 3.98 -9.18
C ALA A 103 -13.85 4.51 -10.43
N PRO A 104 -14.50 5.29 -11.31
CA PRO A 104 -13.88 5.76 -12.56
C PRO A 104 -12.59 6.58 -12.37
N ASP A 105 -12.50 7.28 -11.25
CA ASP A 105 -11.40 8.17 -10.87
C ASP A 105 -10.56 7.63 -9.69
N ILE A 106 -10.48 6.30 -9.56
CA ILE A 106 -9.78 5.65 -8.46
C ILE A 106 -8.33 6.16 -8.30
N GLU A 107 -7.95 6.49 -7.07
CA GLU A 107 -6.54 6.70 -6.71
C GLU A 107 -5.91 5.39 -6.25
N ILE A 108 -4.79 5.01 -6.88
CA ILE A 108 -4.02 3.82 -6.50
C ILE A 108 -2.61 4.27 -6.11
N THR A 109 -2.33 4.28 -4.80
CA THR A 109 -1.07 4.72 -4.22
C THR A 109 -0.17 3.54 -3.92
N LEU A 110 1.12 3.66 -4.30
CA LEU A 110 2.18 2.72 -3.94
C LEU A 110 3.23 3.41 -3.08
N GLU A 111 3.54 2.84 -1.90
CA GLU A 111 4.70 3.26 -1.12
C GLU A 111 6.00 2.72 -1.71
N ALA A 112 7.01 3.58 -1.76
CA ALA A 112 8.34 3.26 -2.27
C ALA A 112 9.44 3.87 -1.40
N ASN A 113 10.58 3.18 -1.36
CA ASN A 113 11.82 3.75 -0.82
C ASN A 113 12.70 4.24 -1.98
N PRO A 114 13.39 5.37 -1.79
CA PRO A 114 14.24 5.94 -2.85
C PRO A 114 15.30 4.99 -3.42
N GLY A 115 15.87 4.10 -2.60
CA GLY A 115 16.89 3.12 -3.01
C GLY A 115 16.37 1.94 -3.86
N THR A 116 15.04 1.81 -4.01
CA THR A 116 14.41 0.78 -4.86
C THR A 116 13.94 1.37 -6.19
N PHE A 117 14.44 2.55 -6.53
CA PHE A 117 13.91 3.42 -7.56
C PHE A 117 14.62 3.21 -8.90
N GLU A 118 13.95 2.60 -9.83
CA GLU A 118 14.35 2.53 -11.23
C GLU A 118 13.24 3.11 -12.10
N GLN A 119 13.57 4.04 -13.00
CA GLN A 119 12.59 4.72 -13.85
C GLN A 119 11.71 3.74 -14.63
N ASP A 120 12.30 2.65 -15.12
CA ASP A 120 11.55 1.64 -15.87
C ASP A 120 10.57 0.87 -14.99
N LYS A 121 10.88 0.69 -13.70
CA LYS A 121 9.98 0.07 -12.73
C LYS A 121 8.71 0.91 -12.51
N PHE A 122 8.84 2.24 -12.50
CA PHE A 122 7.66 3.12 -12.39
C PHE A 122 6.78 3.12 -13.62
N LYS A 123 7.37 3.08 -14.81
CA LYS A 123 6.59 2.90 -16.04
C LYS A 123 5.78 1.62 -15.99
N ALA A 124 6.40 0.52 -15.53
CA ALA A 124 5.71 -0.75 -15.37
C ALA A 124 4.58 -0.66 -14.33
N TYR A 125 4.80 -0.03 -13.18
CA TYR A 125 3.72 0.20 -12.19
C TYR A 125 2.60 1.06 -12.76
N ARG A 126 2.92 2.13 -13.49
CA ARG A 126 1.89 2.97 -14.13
C ARG A 126 1.01 2.18 -15.08
N GLN A 127 1.57 1.22 -15.81
CA GLN A 127 0.83 0.33 -16.72
C GLN A 127 -0.12 -0.63 -15.98
N THR A 128 0.11 -0.90 -14.71
CA THR A 128 -0.80 -1.74 -13.89
C THR A 128 -1.98 -0.98 -13.31
N GLY A 129 -2.02 0.35 -13.46
CA GLY A 129 -3.07 1.21 -12.89
C GLY A 129 -2.62 2.06 -11.71
N ILE A 130 -1.43 1.83 -11.12
CA ILE A 130 -0.88 2.67 -10.05
C ILE A 130 -0.69 4.09 -10.60
N ASN A 131 -1.29 5.09 -9.93
CA ASN A 131 -1.30 6.47 -10.42
C ASN A 131 -0.76 7.50 -9.42
N ARG A 132 -0.38 7.05 -8.21
CA ARG A 132 0.25 7.88 -7.18
C ARG A 132 1.40 7.13 -6.50
N LEU A 133 2.47 7.86 -6.16
CA LEU A 133 3.59 7.32 -5.38
C LEU A 133 3.72 8.07 -4.05
N SER A 134 3.96 7.31 -2.98
CA SER A 134 4.36 7.83 -1.67
C SER A 134 5.81 7.43 -1.42
N ILE A 135 6.72 8.41 -1.39
CA ILE A 135 8.17 8.13 -1.35
C ILE A 135 8.74 8.52 0.01
N GLY A 136 9.24 7.52 0.73
CA GLY A 136 9.83 7.66 2.07
C GLY A 136 11.27 8.20 2.03
N VAL A 137 11.46 9.48 1.75
CA VAL A 137 12.79 10.11 1.63
C VAL A 137 13.51 10.21 2.98
N GLN A 138 12.82 10.51 4.06
CA GLN A 138 13.26 10.69 5.46
C GLN A 138 14.27 11.84 5.66
N SER A 139 15.31 11.97 4.85
CA SER A 139 16.29 13.06 4.90
C SER A 139 17.03 13.19 3.56
N PHE A 140 17.47 14.39 3.23
CA PHE A 140 18.39 14.65 2.11
C PHE A 140 19.86 14.70 2.56
N GLN A 141 20.15 14.48 3.86
CA GLN A 141 21.49 14.48 4.42
C GLN A 141 21.97 13.03 4.60
N PRO A 142 23.05 12.60 3.94
CA PRO A 142 23.56 11.22 4.03
C PRO A 142 23.86 10.77 5.46
N ALA A 143 24.46 11.64 6.28
CA ALA A 143 24.77 11.33 7.67
C ALA A 143 23.50 11.03 8.51
N LYS A 144 22.40 11.74 8.27
CA LYS A 144 21.12 11.49 8.94
C LYS A 144 20.47 10.21 8.47
N LEU A 145 20.53 9.90 7.17
CA LEU A 145 20.06 8.63 6.65
C LEU A 145 20.81 7.46 7.25
N GLN A 146 22.14 7.56 7.36
CA GLN A 146 22.97 6.56 7.99
C GLN A 146 22.61 6.36 9.47
N ALA A 147 22.40 7.45 10.21
CA ALA A 147 21.97 7.40 11.62
C ALA A 147 20.60 6.73 11.79
N LEU A 148 19.72 6.86 10.81
CA LEU A 148 18.41 6.19 10.73
C LEU A 148 18.50 4.72 10.25
N GLY A 149 19.70 4.21 9.95
CA GLY A 149 19.87 2.87 9.37
C GLY A 149 19.38 2.75 7.93
N ARG A 150 19.15 3.89 7.25
CA ARG A 150 18.76 3.96 5.85
C ARG A 150 19.97 3.89 4.93
N ILE A 151 19.78 3.35 3.75
CA ILE A 151 20.81 3.34 2.69
C ILE A 151 20.86 4.76 2.12
N PRO A 152 22.02 5.47 2.19
CA PRO A 152 22.16 6.74 1.52
C PRO A 152 22.01 6.54 0.01
N VAL A 153 21.12 7.29 -0.61
CA VAL A 153 21.01 7.35 -2.08
C VAL A 153 21.50 8.71 -2.52
N SER A 154 22.33 8.74 -3.55
CA SER A 154 22.78 9.99 -4.16
C SER A 154 21.59 10.60 -4.91
N TYR A 155 20.88 11.51 -4.25
CA TYR A 155 19.86 12.32 -4.92
C TYR A 155 20.54 13.37 -5.77
N THR A 156 20.86 13.06 -6.98
CA THR A 156 21.31 14.10 -7.87
C THR A 156 20.14 14.89 -8.46
N HIS A 157 18.96 14.36 -8.59
CA HIS A 157 17.77 15.13 -9.02
C HIS A 157 16.48 14.33 -8.75
N LEU A 158 15.67 14.74 -7.77
CA LEU A 158 14.23 14.51 -7.76
C LEU A 158 13.58 15.68 -8.54
N THR A 159 13.65 15.66 -9.83
CA THR A 159 12.74 16.44 -10.66
C THR A 159 11.49 15.61 -10.82
N LEU A 160 10.46 15.99 -10.07
CA LEU A 160 9.10 15.57 -10.40
C LEU A 160 8.71 16.25 -11.72
N PRO A 161 8.13 15.52 -12.68
CA PRO A 161 7.59 16.13 -13.88
C PRO A 161 6.46 17.09 -13.59
#